data_52c546e4f3ca99439a7ca7261639bc63
#
_entry.id   52c546e4f3ca99439a7ca7261639bc63
#
_cell.length_a   1.000
_cell.length_b   1.000
_cell.length_c   1.000
_cell.angle_alpha   90.00
_cell.angle_beta   90.00
_cell.angle_gamma   90.00
#
_symmetry.space_group_name_H-M   'P 1'
#
loop_
_entity.id
_entity.type
_entity.pdbx_description
1 polymer ?
#
loop_
_entity_poly.entity_id
_entity_poly.type
_entity_poly.pdbx_seq_one_letter_code
_entity_poly.pdbx_strand_id
1 'polypeptide(L)'
;MDSKTAKLIKSKNTAIEMILRRKLYSLGYRYRIHSADIPGKPDIVFSGKKIAVFCDSAFWHGQKYLAGEKFKTNNEFWERKIARNIERDAKVNNLLTQNGWRVLRFWDHEIKKDLDGCIKQIKSVHETQGN
;
A
#
# COMPACT_ATOMS: atom_id res chain seq x y z
N MET A 1 -8.51 -21.22 -10.63
CA MET A 1 -7.84 -20.02 -11.15
C MET A 1 -6.64 -20.46 -11.98
N ASP A 2 -6.54 -19.99 -13.19
CA ASP A 2 -5.39 -20.36 -14.01
C ASP A 2 -4.14 -19.57 -13.60
N SER A 3 -2.98 -19.97 -14.09
CA SER A 3 -1.71 -19.35 -13.72
C SER A 3 -1.62 -17.90 -14.17
N LYS A 4 -2.33 -17.55 -15.23
CA LYS A 4 -2.35 -16.18 -15.74
C LYS A 4 -3.07 -15.24 -14.77
N THR A 5 -4.21 -15.67 -14.25
CA THR A 5 -4.95 -14.90 -13.24
C THR A 5 -4.15 -14.80 -11.95
N ALA A 6 -3.48 -15.87 -11.54
CA ALA A 6 -2.63 -15.84 -10.36
C ALA A 6 -1.50 -14.84 -10.50
N LYS A 7 -0.94 -14.68 -11.69
CA LYS A 7 0.11 -13.70 -11.94
C LYS A 7 -0.39 -12.26 -11.84
N LEU A 8 -1.66 -12.03 -12.16
CA LEU A 8 -2.25 -10.69 -12.05
C LEU A 8 -2.48 -10.26 -10.60
N ILE A 9 -2.44 -11.21 -9.66
CA ILE A 9 -2.65 -10.95 -8.24
C ILE A 9 -1.31 -10.98 -7.49
N LYS A 10 -0.27 -10.50 -8.12
CA LYS A 10 1.06 -10.45 -7.48
C LYS A 10 1.04 -9.53 -6.28
N SER A 11 1.72 -9.93 -5.21
CA SER A 11 1.90 -9.11 -4.03
C SER A 11 3.15 -8.23 -4.12
N LYS A 12 4.03 -8.48 -5.11
CA LYS A 12 5.29 -7.75 -5.27
C LYS A 12 5.45 -7.24 -6.70
N ASN A 13 6.14 -6.12 -6.83
CA ASN A 13 6.51 -5.56 -8.13
C ASN A 13 5.32 -5.37 -9.07
N THR A 14 4.17 -4.96 -8.52
CA THR A 14 3.02 -4.65 -9.36
C THR A 14 3.34 -3.43 -10.23
N ALA A 15 2.60 -3.28 -11.34
CA ALA A 15 2.79 -2.14 -12.23
C ALA A 15 2.64 -0.80 -11.47
N ILE A 16 1.67 -0.73 -10.57
CA ILE A 16 1.40 0.46 -9.76
C ILE A 16 2.59 0.76 -8.83
N GLU A 17 3.09 -0.25 -8.15
CA GLU A 17 4.24 -0.11 -7.28
C GLU A 17 5.46 0.38 -8.06
N MET A 18 5.68 -0.18 -9.25
CA MET A 18 6.82 0.22 -10.09
C MET A 18 6.72 1.66 -10.56
N ILE A 19 5.52 2.13 -10.88
CA ILE A 19 5.31 3.53 -11.27
C ILE A 19 5.74 4.46 -10.14
N LEU A 20 5.30 4.18 -8.91
CA LEU A 20 5.63 5.00 -7.75
C LEU A 20 7.13 4.94 -7.45
N ARG A 21 7.72 3.75 -7.46
CA ARG A 21 9.15 3.57 -7.19
C ARG A 21 10.03 4.32 -8.17
N ARG A 22 9.72 4.20 -9.46
CA ARG A 22 10.51 4.86 -10.50
C ARG A 22 10.47 6.37 -10.37
N LYS A 23 9.30 6.91 -10.07
CA LYS A 23 9.17 8.36 -9.88
C LYS A 23 9.98 8.83 -8.69
N LEU A 24 9.87 8.15 -7.56
CA LEU A 24 10.65 8.50 -6.36
C LEU A 24 12.15 8.43 -6.63
N TYR A 25 12.59 7.37 -7.30
CA TYR A 25 14.01 7.22 -7.61
C TYR A 25 14.50 8.34 -8.51
N SER A 26 13.70 8.71 -9.51
CA SER A 26 14.07 9.79 -10.44
C SER A 26 14.20 11.14 -9.74
N LEU A 27 13.49 11.32 -8.62
CA LEU A 27 13.56 12.56 -7.83
C LEU A 27 14.68 12.54 -6.79
N GLY A 28 15.47 11.48 -6.75
CA GLY A 28 16.63 11.39 -5.87
C GLY A 28 16.39 10.65 -4.56
N TYR A 29 15.18 10.14 -4.34
CA TYR A 29 14.89 9.37 -3.13
C TYR A 29 15.50 7.98 -3.19
N ARG A 30 16.00 7.52 -2.04
CA ARG A 30 16.53 6.16 -1.88
C ARG A 30 15.74 5.48 -0.79
N TYR A 31 15.39 4.21 -1.03
CA TYR A 31 14.46 3.47 -0.17
C TYR A 31 14.75 1.98 -0.26
N ARG A 32 14.18 1.24 0.69
CA ARG A 32 14.15 -0.23 0.66
C ARG A 32 12.78 -0.66 0.14
N ILE A 33 12.71 -1.87 -0.39
CA ILE A 33 11.46 -2.43 -0.90
C ILE A 33 11.19 -3.77 -0.22
N HIS A 34 9.90 -4.10 -0.09
CA HIS A 34 9.44 -5.41 0.41
C HIS A 34 10.15 -5.86 1.68
N SER A 35 10.24 -4.94 2.66
CA SER A 35 10.97 -5.19 3.90
C SER A 35 10.20 -6.14 4.80
N ALA A 36 10.57 -7.43 4.79
CA ALA A 36 9.90 -8.47 5.55
C ALA A 36 10.11 -8.32 7.07
N ASP A 37 11.13 -7.58 7.48
CA ASP A 37 11.43 -7.29 8.88
C ASP A 37 10.53 -6.22 9.50
N ILE A 38 9.69 -5.58 8.68
CA ILE A 38 8.79 -4.53 9.13
C ILE A 38 7.35 -5.04 9.06
N PRO A 39 6.54 -4.83 10.11
CA PRO A 39 5.15 -5.30 10.11
C PRO A 39 4.39 -4.89 8.86
N GLY A 40 3.67 -5.85 8.26
CA GLY A 40 2.88 -5.62 7.05
C GLY A 40 3.67 -5.66 5.76
N LYS A 41 4.98 -5.78 5.81
CA LYS A 41 5.86 -5.81 4.63
C LYS A 41 5.58 -4.64 3.70
N PRO A 42 5.86 -3.40 4.12
CA PRO A 42 5.61 -2.23 3.27
C PRO A 42 6.27 -2.34 1.91
N ASP A 43 5.63 -1.80 0.90
CA ASP A 43 6.17 -1.83 -0.46
C ASP A 43 7.41 -0.95 -0.60
N ILE A 44 7.41 0.19 0.07
CA ILE A 44 8.53 1.12 0.07
C ILE A 44 8.80 1.58 1.50
N VAL A 45 10.06 1.61 1.90
CA VAL A 45 10.47 1.99 3.25
C VAL A 45 11.59 3.01 3.21
N PHE A 46 11.42 4.10 3.92
CA PHE A 46 12.49 5.05 4.20
C PHE A 46 12.94 4.81 5.64
N SER A 47 13.91 3.91 5.81
CA SER A 47 14.30 3.40 7.13
C SER A 47 14.76 4.48 8.09
N GLY A 48 15.61 5.38 7.62
CA GLY A 48 16.14 6.46 8.45
C GLY A 48 15.09 7.46 8.88
N LYS A 49 13.99 7.54 8.16
CA LYS A 49 12.90 8.45 8.47
C LYS A 49 11.71 7.77 9.13
N LYS A 50 11.73 6.44 9.22
CA LYS A 50 10.62 5.62 9.72
C LYS A 50 9.31 5.90 8.98
N ILE A 51 9.38 5.84 7.67
CA ILE A 51 8.21 5.99 6.80
C ILE A 51 7.95 4.68 6.08
N ALA A 52 6.74 4.17 6.19
CA ALA A 52 6.29 2.96 5.51
C ALA A 52 5.21 3.32 4.51
N VAL A 53 5.40 2.95 3.25
CA VAL A 53 4.45 3.23 2.17
C VAL A 53 3.88 1.93 1.65
N PHE A 54 2.56 1.87 1.60
CA PHE A 54 1.83 0.73 1.08
C PHE A 54 1.06 1.13 -0.18
N CYS A 55 1.16 0.30 -1.21
CA CYS A 55 0.40 0.46 -2.45
C CYS A 55 -0.74 -0.55 -2.39
N ASP A 56 -1.93 -0.10 -2.03
CA ASP A 56 -3.06 -0.98 -1.74
C ASP A 56 -3.95 -1.18 -2.96
N SER A 57 -4.28 -2.44 -3.24
CA SER A 57 -5.29 -2.76 -4.23
C SER A 57 -6.66 -2.36 -3.68
N ALA A 58 -7.40 -1.55 -4.43
CA ALA A 58 -8.74 -1.12 -4.03
C ALA A 58 -9.66 -2.33 -3.82
N PHE A 59 -9.50 -3.37 -4.64
CA PHE A 59 -10.30 -4.59 -4.51
C PHE A 59 -9.97 -5.35 -3.23
N TRP A 60 -8.68 -5.68 -3.03
CA TRP A 60 -8.27 -6.55 -1.92
C TRP A 60 -8.31 -5.86 -0.56
N HIS A 61 -8.16 -4.54 -0.52
CA HIS A 61 -8.20 -3.79 0.73
C HIS A 61 -9.57 -3.15 0.96
N GLY A 62 -10.55 -3.49 0.13
CA GLY A 62 -11.94 -3.25 0.41
C GLY A 62 -12.45 -1.84 0.26
N GLN A 63 -11.86 -1.04 -0.63
CA GLN A 63 -12.35 0.32 -0.83
C GLN A 63 -13.84 0.35 -1.17
N LYS A 64 -14.26 -0.48 -2.13
CA LYS A 64 -15.67 -0.57 -2.52
C LYS A 64 -16.54 -1.17 -1.43
N TYR A 65 -16.01 -2.16 -0.73
CA TYR A 65 -16.72 -2.77 0.40
C TYR A 65 -16.99 -1.74 1.50
N LEU A 66 -16.00 -0.91 1.82
CA LEU A 66 -16.15 0.16 2.80
C LEU A 66 -17.15 1.22 2.33
N ALA A 67 -17.31 1.38 1.02
CA ALA A 67 -18.29 2.30 0.43
C ALA A 67 -19.69 1.70 0.36
N GLY A 68 -19.88 0.45 0.82
CA GLY A 68 -21.18 -0.20 0.84
C GLY A 68 -21.52 -0.98 -0.41
N GLU A 69 -20.61 -1.11 -1.36
CA GLU A 69 -20.86 -1.89 -2.56
C GLU A 69 -20.74 -3.38 -2.27
N LYS A 70 -21.57 -4.17 -2.95
CA LYS A 70 -21.59 -5.62 -2.80
C LYS A 70 -21.12 -6.32 -4.07
N PHE A 71 -20.56 -7.51 -3.90
CA PHE A 71 -20.12 -8.33 -5.02
C PHE A 71 -21.33 -9.04 -5.65
N LYS A 72 -21.25 -9.27 -6.96
CA LYS A 72 -22.32 -9.92 -7.70
C LYS A 72 -22.39 -11.42 -7.46
N THR A 73 -21.26 -12.06 -7.17
CA THR A 73 -21.17 -13.52 -6.95
C THR A 73 -20.26 -13.82 -5.78
N ASN A 74 -20.50 -14.94 -5.10
CA ASN A 74 -19.70 -15.42 -3.97
C ASN A 74 -19.46 -14.33 -2.92
N ASN A 75 -20.51 -13.59 -2.61
CA ASN A 75 -20.43 -12.44 -1.71
C ASN A 75 -19.79 -12.78 -0.37
N GLU A 76 -20.23 -13.87 0.26
CA GLU A 76 -19.70 -14.25 1.58
C GLU A 76 -18.21 -14.52 1.55
N PHE A 77 -17.75 -15.22 0.52
CA PHE A 77 -16.33 -15.56 0.37
C PHE A 77 -15.48 -14.30 0.26
N TRP A 78 -15.86 -13.40 -0.64
CA TRP A 78 -15.09 -12.18 -0.89
C TRP A 78 -15.18 -11.22 0.28
N GLU A 79 -16.37 -11.10 0.89
CA GLU A 79 -16.56 -10.22 2.03
C GLU A 79 -15.72 -10.64 3.22
N ARG A 80 -15.64 -11.93 3.51
CA ARG A 80 -14.81 -12.42 4.62
C ARG A 80 -13.34 -12.20 4.37
N LYS A 81 -12.90 -12.42 3.13
CA LYS A 81 -11.50 -12.23 2.77
C LYS A 81 -11.09 -10.76 2.87
N ILE A 82 -11.92 -9.88 2.34
CA ILE A 82 -11.66 -8.44 2.37
C ILE A 82 -11.75 -7.92 3.80
N ALA A 83 -12.72 -8.38 4.58
CA ALA A 83 -12.84 -7.98 5.98
C ALA A 83 -11.58 -8.33 6.77
N ARG A 84 -11.01 -9.51 6.53
CA ARG A 84 -9.77 -9.92 7.17
C ARG A 84 -8.59 -9.03 6.75
N ASN A 85 -8.54 -8.64 5.49
CA ASN A 85 -7.49 -7.75 4.99
C ASN A 85 -7.60 -6.37 5.63
N ILE A 86 -8.81 -5.83 5.75
CA ILE A 86 -9.06 -4.55 6.40
C ILE A 86 -8.63 -4.60 7.87
N GLU A 87 -9.00 -5.66 8.57
CA GLU A 87 -8.64 -5.84 9.97
C GLU A 87 -7.12 -5.93 10.13
N ARG A 88 -6.45 -6.69 9.27
CA ARG A 88 -5.01 -6.83 9.31
C ARG A 88 -4.32 -5.48 9.04
N ASP A 89 -4.81 -4.72 8.06
CA ASP A 89 -4.26 -3.40 7.74
C ASP A 89 -4.37 -2.46 8.94
N ALA A 90 -5.49 -2.49 9.63
CA ALA A 90 -5.70 -1.65 10.82
C ALA A 90 -4.71 -2.03 11.92
N LYS A 91 -4.50 -3.33 12.16
CA LYS A 91 -3.53 -3.79 13.15
C LYS A 91 -2.10 -3.37 12.80
N VAL A 92 -1.75 -3.50 11.52
CA VAL A 92 -0.42 -3.09 11.04
C VAL A 92 -0.23 -1.58 11.21
N ASN A 93 -1.22 -0.79 10.84
CA ASN A 93 -1.15 0.66 10.98
C ASN A 93 -0.94 1.07 12.44
N ASN A 94 -1.69 0.46 13.36
CA ASN A 94 -1.57 0.74 14.79
C ASN A 94 -0.20 0.35 15.32
N LEU A 95 0.28 -0.83 14.94
CA LEU A 95 1.57 -1.32 15.40
C LEU A 95 2.71 -0.40 14.93
N LEU A 96 2.70 -0.03 13.67
CA LEU A 96 3.72 0.86 13.12
C LEU A 96 3.66 2.24 13.76
N THR A 97 2.47 2.79 13.90
CA THR A 97 2.27 4.12 14.50
C THR A 97 2.76 4.15 15.95
N GLN A 98 2.47 3.10 16.72
CA GLN A 98 2.93 2.99 18.10
C GLN A 98 4.45 2.95 18.21
N ASN A 99 5.12 2.49 17.17
CA ASN A 99 6.58 2.40 17.13
C ASN A 99 7.23 3.61 16.47
N GLY A 100 6.48 4.69 16.26
CA GLY A 100 7.02 5.93 15.73
C GLY A 100 7.08 6.02 14.21
N TRP A 101 6.45 5.09 13.53
CA TRP A 101 6.42 5.10 12.06
C TRP A 101 5.29 5.97 11.53
N ARG A 102 5.54 6.61 10.41
CA ARG A 102 4.49 7.24 9.62
C ARG A 102 4.09 6.26 8.53
N VAL A 103 2.79 6.01 8.43
CA VAL A 103 2.23 5.07 7.47
C VAL A 103 1.50 5.83 6.39
N LEU A 104 1.88 5.59 5.14
CA LEU A 104 1.21 6.17 3.98
C LEU A 104 0.62 5.03 3.16
N ARG A 105 -0.66 5.11 2.86
CA ARG A 105 -1.33 4.11 2.03
C ARG A 105 -1.99 4.81 0.85
N PHE A 106 -1.72 4.29 -0.33
CA PHE A 106 -2.31 4.81 -1.55
C PHE A 106 -3.04 3.69 -2.27
N TRP A 107 -4.24 3.97 -2.70
CA TRP A 107 -4.98 3.04 -3.55
C TRP A 107 -4.30 2.94 -4.91
N ASP A 108 -4.41 1.78 -5.55
CA ASP A 108 -3.84 1.56 -6.88
C ASP A 108 -4.30 2.61 -7.89
N HIS A 109 -5.59 2.95 -7.88
CA HIS A 109 -6.13 3.96 -8.81
C HIS A 109 -5.63 5.37 -8.49
N GLU A 110 -5.33 5.67 -7.23
CA GLU A 110 -4.76 6.98 -6.85
C GLU A 110 -3.38 7.17 -7.45
N ILE A 111 -2.54 6.15 -7.36
CA ILE A 111 -1.19 6.21 -7.92
C ILE A 111 -1.27 6.39 -9.44
N LYS A 112 -2.19 5.68 -10.07
CA LYS A 112 -2.35 5.72 -11.51
C LYS A 112 -2.89 7.07 -12.02
N LYS A 113 -3.85 7.64 -11.30
CA LYS A 113 -4.52 8.87 -11.72
C LYS A 113 -3.88 10.15 -11.21
N ASP A 114 -3.24 10.09 -10.05
CA ASP A 114 -2.69 11.28 -9.40
C ASP A 114 -1.33 10.96 -8.76
N LEU A 115 -0.42 10.52 -9.58
CA LEU A 115 0.93 10.19 -9.13
C LEU A 115 1.60 11.38 -8.44
N ASP A 116 1.46 12.57 -9.01
CA ASP A 116 2.07 13.78 -8.44
C ASP A 116 1.52 14.09 -7.05
N GLY A 117 0.24 13.87 -6.81
CA GLY A 117 -0.37 14.06 -5.50
C GLY A 117 0.19 13.07 -4.48
N CYS A 118 0.39 11.82 -4.88
CA CYS A 118 1.01 10.80 -4.02
C CYS A 118 2.44 11.20 -3.68
N ILE A 119 3.20 11.64 -4.66
CA ILE A 119 4.59 12.08 -4.46
C ILE A 119 4.64 13.28 -3.50
N LYS A 120 3.73 14.23 -3.64
CA LYS A 120 3.67 15.39 -2.74
C LYS A 120 3.45 14.98 -1.29
N GLN A 121 2.58 14.00 -1.06
CA GLN A 121 2.34 13.48 0.29
C GLN A 121 3.59 12.84 0.87
N ILE A 122 4.26 12.01 0.07
CA ILE A 122 5.50 11.36 0.50
C ILE A 122 6.56 12.40 0.82
N LYS A 123 6.73 13.38 -0.06
CA LYS A 123 7.71 14.46 0.13
C LYS A 123 7.46 15.22 1.41
N SER A 124 6.20 15.59 1.67
CA SER A 124 5.81 16.32 2.87
C SER A 124 6.18 15.55 4.14
N VAL A 125 5.83 14.27 4.19
CA VAL A 125 6.14 13.42 5.34
C VAL A 125 7.65 13.24 5.48
N HIS A 126 8.35 13.04 4.37
CA HIS A 126 9.80 12.82 4.36
C HIS A 126 10.55 14.05 4.89
N GLU A 127 10.06 15.25 4.59
CA GLU A 127 10.69 16.49 5.06
C GLU A 127 10.48 16.72 6.55
N THR A 128 9.37 16.25 7.12
CA THR A 128 9.02 16.49 8.52
C THR A 128 9.38 15.36 9.46
N GLN A 129 9.59 14.16 8.95
CA GLN A 129 9.80 12.97 9.76
C GLN A 129 11.29 12.73 10.04
N GLY A 130 11.59 12.39 11.29
CA GLY A 130 12.87 11.80 11.64
C GLY A 130 14.11 12.70 11.51
N ASN A 131 13.98 13.94 11.79
CA ASN A 131 15.18 14.80 11.82
C ASN A 131 15.99 14.57 13.08
#